data_7aacd38f0b4f3ec562f8336ae310a77d
#
_entry.id   7aacd38f0b4f3ec562f8336ae310a77d
#
_cell.length_a   1.000
_cell.length_b   1.000
_cell.length_c   1.000
_cell.angle_alpha   90.00
_cell.angle_beta   90.00
_cell.angle_gamma   90.00
#
_symmetry.space_group_name_H-M   'P 1'
#
loop_
_entity.id
_entity.type
_entity.pdbx_description
1 polymer ?
#
loop_
_entity_poly.entity_id
_entity_poly.type
_entity_poly.pdbx_seq_one_letter_code
_entity_poly.pdbx_strand_id
1 'polypeptide(L)'
;AVAPCGDLRFADRVYPVYGDREFYREYHDFFRYLERSKTELIRSADCAGRTFTFGDYVLECLYPLRNSTQRSVAYAQKLCDPNLTEEAMAWNLAAYKQTCNEDSSIWLLRKGSTDLALLSGDSTDETMRAALCGRQARPRLQKLSHHGICTRYFSEYVQKILKPEILVVSVDETHYTEDMGAQIDTLCAAGDSQCYYTFQGDVNISL
;
A
#
# COMPACT_ATOMS: atom_id res chain seq x y z
N ALA A 1 5.89 -2.81 -13.82
CA ALA A 1 5.23 -3.17 -12.56
C ALA A 1 6.06 -2.68 -11.39
N VAL A 2 5.43 -2.38 -10.27
CA VAL A 2 6.09 -2.01 -9.01
C VAL A 2 5.64 -3.02 -7.95
N ALA A 3 6.59 -3.62 -7.24
CA ALA A 3 6.31 -4.54 -6.14
C ALA A 3 7.17 -4.18 -4.91
N PRO A 4 6.67 -4.42 -3.69
CA PRO A 4 7.33 -3.98 -2.45
C PRO A 4 8.73 -4.61 -2.29
N CYS A 5 8.83 -5.87 -2.42
CA CYS A 5 10.10 -6.59 -2.48
C CYS A 5 9.82 -7.89 -3.22
N GLY A 6 10.82 -8.45 -3.76
CA GLY A 6 10.65 -9.75 -4.31
C GLY A 6 11.22 -9.83 -5.71
N ASP A 7 11.73 -10.95 -5.94
CA ASP A 7 12.00 -11.52 -7.22
C ASP A 7 11.39 -12.92 -7.20
N LEU A 8 11.49 -13.60 -8.32
CA LEU A 8 10.97 -14.95 -8.42
C LEU A 8 11.62 -15.92 -7.42
N ARG A 9 12.90 -15.70 -7.06
CA ARG A 9 13.60 -16.54 -6.06
C ARG A 9 12.94 -16.45 -4.70
N PHE A 10 12.50 -15.26 -4.30
CA PHE A 10 11.76 -15.06 -3.06
C PHE A 10 10.41 -15.80 -3.13
N ALA A 11 9.67 -15.64 -4.21
CA ALA A 11 8.39 -16.32 -4.41
C ALA A 11 8.55 -17.85 -4.41
N ASP A 12 9.53 -18.38 -5.13
CA ASP A 12 9.84 -19.82 -5.18
C ASP A 12 10.23 -20.38 -3.80
N ARG A 13 10.92 -19.59 -2.97
CA ARG A 13 11.37 -20.02 -1.64
C ARG A 13 10.25 -19.98 -0.61
N VAL A 14 9.42 -18.96 -0.65
CA VAL A 14 8.38 -18.72 0.35
C VAL A 14 7.11 -19.54 0.08
N TYR A 15 6.77 -19.73 -1.19
CA TYR A 15 5.58 -20.45 -1.62
C TYR A 15 5.41 -21.86 -1.00
N PRO A 16 6.44 -22.73 -0.95
CA PRO A 16 6.30 -24.08 -0.39
C PRO A 16 6.04 -24.14 1.11
N VAL A 17 6.41 -23.10 1.86
CA VAL A 17 6.43 -23.09 3.33
C VAL A 17 5.15 -22.50 3.92
N TYR A 18 4.36 -21.83 3.10
CA TYR A 18 3.21 -21.06 3.60
C TYR A 18 1.92 -21.86 3.68
N GLY A 19 1.23 -21.72 4.82
CA GLY A 19 -0.08 -22.32 5.07
C GLY A 19 -1.23 -21.71 4.27
N ASP A 20 -1.16 -20.43 3.97
CA ASP A 20 -2.11 -19.73 3.08
C ASP A 20 -1.64 -19.85 1.63
N ARG A 21 -1.94 -21.01 1.07
CA ARG A 21 -1.46 -21.38 -0.27
C ARG A 21 -2.04 -20.54 -1.39
N GLU A 22 -3.20 -19.92 -1.19
CA GLU A 22 -3.89 -19.17 -2.25
C GLU A 22 -3.22 -17.82 -2.49
N PHE A 23 -3.03 -17.04 -1.47
CA PHE A 23 -2.34 -15.75 -1.54
C PHE A 23 -0.93 -15.86 -2.13
N TYR A 24 -0.16 -16.87 -1.69
CA TYR A 24 1.21 -17.05 -2.19
C TYR A 24 1.26 -17.60 -3.59
N ARG A 25 0.28 -18.43 -3.99
CA ARG A 25 0.14 -18.87 -5.37
C ARG A 25 -0.09 -17.67 -6.28
N GLU A 26 -1.00 -16.78 -5.94
CA GLU A 26 -1.25 -15.56 -6.72
C GLU A 26 -0.02 -14.68 -6.82
N TYR A 27 0.71 -14.52 -5.73
CA TYR A 27 1.96 -13.76 -5.70
C TYR A 27 3.05 -14.39 -6.57
N HIS A 28 3.20 -15.71 -6.49
CA HIS A 28 4.12 -16.47 -7.34
C HIS A 28 3.71 -16.37 -8.82
N ASP A 29 2.45 -16.56 -9.12
CA ASP A 29 1.92 -16.48 -10.49
C ASP A 29 2.06 -15.07 -11.08
N PHE A 30 1.92 -14.03 -10.25
CA PHE A 30 2.20 -12.66 -10.65
C PHE A 30 3.65 -12.48 -11.12
N PHE A 31 4.64 -12.95 -10.37
CA PHE A 31 6.04 -12.86 -10.81
C PHE A 31 6.32 -13.69 -12.06
N ARG A 32 5.72 -14.88 -12.16
CA ARG A 32 5.79 -15.70 -13.39
C ARG A 32 5.19 -14.99 -14.60
N TYR A 33 4.08 -14.30 -14.40
CA TYR A 33 3.47 -13.49 -15.45
C TYR A 33 4.40 -12.35 -15.89
N LEU A 34 4.97 -11.61 -14.97
CA LEU A 34 5.91 -10.51 -15.27
C LEU A 34 7.12 -11.00 -16.07
N GLU A 35 7.67 -12.16 -15.70
CA GLU A 35 8.80 -12.76 -16.41
C GLU A 35 8.41 -13.13 -17.87
N ARG A 36 7.27 -13.81 -18.05
CA ARG A 36 6.77 -14.20 -19.37
C ARG A 36 6.42 -13.02 -20.26
N SER A 37 5.82 -11.98 -19.70
CA SER A 37 5.44 -10.76 -20.42
C SER A 37 6.63 -9.81 -20.66
N LYS A 38 7.80 -10.13 -20.14
CA LYS A 38 8.98 -9.26 -20.15
C LYS A 38 8.71 -7.87 -19.57
N THR A 39 7.77 -7.78 -18.64
CA THR A 39 7.43 -6.52 -17.98
C THR A 39 8.56 -6.15 -17.01
N GLU A 40 9.08 -4.94 -17.13
CA GLU A 40 10.07 -4.42 -16.19
C GLU A 40 9.48 -4.38 -14.77
N LEU A 41 10.17 -5.01 -13.84
CA LEU A 41 9.85 -4.98 -12.42
C LEU A 41 10.73 -3.96 -11.72
N ILE A 42 10.10 -2.95 -11.12
CA ILE A 42 10.76 -1.95 -10.30
C ILE A 42 10.43 -2.24 -8.85
N ARG A 43 11.43 -2.39 -8.00
CA ARG A 43 11.20 -2.54 -6.56
C ARG A 43 10.71 -1.23 -5.98
N SER A 44 9.79 -1.28 -5.02
CA SER A 44 9.27 -0.07 -4.39
C SER A 44 10.37 0.78 -3.76
N ALA A 45 11.40 0.15 -3.18
CA ALA A 45 12.58 0.83 -2.67
C ALA A 45 13.28 1.72 -3.72
N ASP A 46 13.27 1.29 -4.97
CA ASP A 46 13.89 2.01 -6.08
C ASP A 46 12.95 3.10 -6.67
N CYS A 47 11.72 3.21 -6.17
CA CYS A 47 10.75 4.22 -6.59
C CYS A 47 10.85 5.54 -5.83
N ALA A 48 11.67 5.62 -4.79
CA ALA A 48 11.77 6.79 -3.93
C ALA A 48 11.95 8.11 -4.70
N GLY A 49 10.92 8.96 -4.69
CA GLY A 49 10.88 10.24 -5.38
C GLY A 49 10.82 10.14 -6.91
N ARG A 50 10.53 8.95 -7.47
CA ARG A 50 10.28 8.79 -8.91
C ARG A 50 8.91 9.33 -9.29
N THR A 51 8.83 9.77 -10.53
CA THR A 51 7.58 10.14 -11.19
C THR A 51 7.40 9.34 -12.46
N PHE A 52 6.16 8.98 -12.75
CA PHE A 52 5.75 8.34 -14.00
C PHE A 52 4.73 9.23 -14.68
N THR A 53 4.93 9.53 -15.97
CA THR A 53 4.05 10.42 -16.74
C THR A 53 3.24 9.61 -17.73
N PHE A 54 1.92 9.87 -17.78
CA PHE A 54 0.96 9.22 -18.66
C PHE A 54 0.07 10.31 -19.31
N GLY A 55 0.48 10.83 -20.45
CA GLY A 55 -0.17 12.00 -21.05
C GLY A 55 -0.08 13.20 -20.09
N ASP A 56 -1.22 13.75 -19.69
CA ASP A 56 -1.31 14.91 -18.78
C ASP A 56 -1.22 14.51 -17.30
N TYR A 57 -1.13 13.21 -17.00
CA TYR A 57 -1.12 12.71 -15.63
C TYR A 57 0.31 12.39 -15.17
N VAL A 58 0.57 12.67 -13.90
CA VAL A 58 1.82 12.36 -13.22
C VAL A 58 1.52 11.54 -11.97
N LEU A 59 2.11 10.36 -11.86
CA LEU A 59 2.08 9.53 -10.66
C LEU A 59 3.42 9.68 -9.93
N GLU A 60 3.40 10.30 -8.76
CA GLU A 60 4.59 10.55 -7.92
C GLU A 60 4.64 9.56 -6.77
N CYS A 61 5.80 8.93 -6.57
CA CYS A 61 6.07 8.12 -5.40
C CYS A 61 6.45 9.01 -4.22
N LEU A 62 5.58 9.10 -3.22
CA LEU A 62 5.82 9.87 -2.00
C LEU A 62 6.57 9.07 -0.94
N TYR A 63 6.36 7.75 -0.89
CA TYR A 63 7.05 6.81 -0.02
C TYR A 63 7.34 5.52 -0.82
N PRO A 64 8.50 4.89 -0.66
CA PRO A 64 9.54 5.16 0.34
C PRO A 64 10.27 6.49 0.12
N LEU A 65 10.86 7.03 1.19
CA LEU A 65 11.76 8.18 1.09
C LEU A 65 13.14 7.73 0.57
N ARG A 66 13.87 8.60 -0.10
CA ARG A 66 15.17 8.27 -0.73
C ARG A 66 16.20 7.60 0.19
N ASN A 67 16.13 7.89 1.48
CA ASN A 67 17.08 7.38 2.47
C ASN A 67 16.40 6.49 3.52
N SER A 68 15.15 6.05 3.28
CA SER A 68 14.48 5.13 4.18
C SER A 68 14.94 3.70 3.95
N THR A 69 15.12 2.98 5.04
CA THR A 69 15.39 1.54 4.99
C THR A 69 14.07 0.81 5.02
N GLN A 70 13.79 0.02 3.99
CA GLN A 70 12.62 -0.85 3.99
C GLN A 70 12.93 -2.13 4.76
N ARG A 71 12.24 -2.32 5.88
CA ARG A 71 12.47 -3.44 6.80
C ARG A 71 12.05 -4.76 6.18
N SER A 72 10.96 -4.77 5.43
CA SER A 72 10.48 -5.96 4.70
C SER A 72 11.51 -6.47 3.71
N VAL A 73 12.26 -5.59 3.02
CA VAL A 73 13.33 -5.97 2.11
C VAL A 73 14.44 -6.75 2.81
N ALA A 74 14.82 -6.33 4.02
CA ALA A 74 15.84 -7.02 4.80
C ALA A 74 15.39 -8.44 5.19
N TYR A 75 14.12 -8.61 5.57
CA TYR A 75 13.56 -9.93 5.88
C TYR A 75 13.40 -10.79 4.63
N ALA A 76 12.96 -10.21 3.51
CA ALA A 76 12.89 -10.92 2.23
C ALA A 76 14.27 -11.46 1.79
N GLN A 77 15.32 -10.66 1.96
CA GLN A 77 16.69 -11.09 1.67
C GLN A 77 17.13 -12.27 2.54
N LYS A 78 16.81 -12.23 3.85
CA LYS A 78 17.11 -13.35 4.75
C LYS A 78 16.34 -14.60 4.36
N LEU A 79 15.07 -14.47 3.97
CA LEU A 79 14.26 -15.60 3.52
C LEU A 79 14.79 -16.30 2.26
N CYS A 80 15.62 -15.62 1.47
CA CYS A 80 16.30 -16.21 0.31
C CYS A 80 17.56 -17.02 0.66
N ASP A 81 18.01 -17.05 1.93
CA ASP A 81 19.15 -17.86 2.34
C ASP A 81 18.80 -19.36 2.28
N PRO A 82 19.48 -20.18 1.47
CA PRO A 82 19.19 -21.61 1.36
C PRO A 82 19.49 -22.40 2.64
N ASN A 83 20.32 -21.85 3.54
CA ASN A 83 20.74 -22.51 4.77
C ASN A 83 19.85 -22.15 5.98
N LEU A 84 18.77 -21.39 5.75
CA LEU A 84 17.87 -20.99 6.81
C LEU A 84 17.17 -22.22 7.43
N THR A 85 17.20 -22.35 8.74
CA THR A 85 16.44 -23.40 9.45
C THR A 85 14.94 -23.10 9.36
N GLU A 86 14.09 -24.12 9.54
CA GLU A 86 12.64 -23.96 9.52
C GLU A 86 12.15 -22.94 10.56
N GLU A 87 12.72 -22.98 11.76
CA GLU A 87 12.38 -22.04 12.83
C GLU A 87 12.77 -20.59 12.45
N ALA A 88 13.98 -20.40 11.94
CA ALA A 88 14.45 -19.09 11.47
C ALA A 88 13.63 -18.59 10.26
N MET A 89 13.19 -19.50 9.38
CA MET A 89 12.31 -19.17 8.29
C MET A 89 10.95 -18.68 8.80
N ALA A 90 10.31 -19.43 9.71
CA ALA A 90 9.02 -19.05 10.27
C ALA A 90 9.07 -17.68 10.97
N TRP A 91 10.14 -17.43 11.73
CA TRP A 91 10.35 -16.16 12.41
C TRP A 91 10.54 -14.99 11.42
N ASN A 92 11.45 -15.13 10.44
CA ASN A 92 11.69 -14.09 9.44
C ASN A 92 10.44 -13.80 8.60
N LEU A 93 9.64 -14.81 8.36
CA LEU A 93 8.40 -14.70 7.60
C LEU A 93 7.33 -13.92 8.37
N ALA A 94 7.15 -14.20 9.67
CA ALA A 94 6.27 -13.44 10.53
C ALA A 94 6.71 -11.96 10.61
N ALA A 95 8.00 -11.72 10.77
CA ALA A 95 8.57 -10.38 10.77
C ALA A 95 8.42 -9.66 9.41
N TYR A 96 8.59 -10.38 8.30
CA TYR A 96 8.32 -9.86 6.96
C TYR A 96 6.88 -9.39 6.81
N LYS A 97 5.89 -10.23 7.17
CA LYS A 97 4.47 -9.86 7.12
C LYS A 97 4.18 -8.60 7.91
N GLN A 98 4.65 -8.54 9.14
CA GLN A 98 4.41 -7.41 10.03
C GLN A 98 4.98 -6.10 9.46
N THR A 99 6.11 -6.16 8.77
CA THR A 99 6.77 -4.97 8.22
C THR A 99 6.28 -4.56 6.82
N CYS A 100 5.56 -5.42 6.11
CA CYS A 100 5.06 -5.09 4.77
C CYS A 100 4.15 -3.87 4.74
N ASN A 101 3.27 -3.71 5.74
CA ASN A 101 2.38 -2.57 5.83
C ASN A 101 3.14 -1.26 6.10
N GLU A 102 4.18 -1.32 6.95
CA GLU A 102 5.06 -0.17 7.22
C GLU A 102 5.80 0.28 5.95
N ASP A 103 6.12 -0.67 5.07
CA ASP A 103 6.86 -0.43 3.82
C ASP A 103 5.94 -0.23 2.60
N SER A 104 4.62 -0.13 2.79
CA SER A 104 3.66 0.15 1.71
C SER A 104 4.02 1.43 0.99
N SER A 105 4.05 1.38 -0.34
CA SER A 105 4.31 2.57 -1.14
C SER A 105 3.11 3.50 -1.19
N ILE A 106 3.39 4.81 -1.12
CA ILE A 106 2.38 5.86 -1.18
C ILE A 106 2.56 6.65 -2.48
N TRP A 107 1.47 6.80 -3.22
CA TRP A 107 1.48 7.42 -4.52
C TRP A 107 0.48 8.56 -4.62
N LEU A 108 0.90 9.66 -5.24
CA LEU A 108 0.05 10.81 -5.53
C LEU A 108 -0.12 10.92 -7.05
N LEU A 109 -1.37 10.80 -7.50
CA LEU A 109 -1.75 11.06 -8.89
C LEU A 109 -2.13 12.53 -9.05
N ARG A 110 -1.54 13.18 -10.06
CA ARG A 110 -1.81 14.58 -10.39
C ARG A 110 -2.14 14.76 -11.87
N LYS A 111 -2.88 15.84 -12.15
CA LYS A 111 -3.06 16.37 -13.49
C LYS A 111 -2.77 17.87 -13.46
N GLY A 112 -1.69 18.29 -14.13
CA GLY A 112 -1.17 19.65 -13.99
C GLY A 112 -0.83 19.97 -12.54
N SER A 113 -1.44 21.02 -11.97
CA SER A 113 -1.28 21.42 -10.57
C SER A 113 -2.29 20.78 -9.59
N THR A 114 -3.22 19.96 -10.08
CA THR A 114 -4.30 19.39 -9.28
C THR A 114 -3.90 18.01 -8.77
N ASP A 115 -3.96 17.82 -7.44
CA ASP A 115 -3.83 16.53 -6.80
C ASP A 115 -5.16 15.77 -6.94
N LEU A 116 -5.15 14.67 -7.70
CA LEU A 116 -6.36 13.89 -7.99
C LEU A 116 -6.60 12.80 -6.98
N ALA A 117 -5.60 11.94 -6.77
CA ALA A 117 -5.78 10.79 -5.90
C ALA A 117 -4.52 10.47 -5.09
N LEU A 118 -4.72 10.10 -3.82
CA LEU A 118 -3.69 9.55 -2.95
C LEU A 118 -3.95 8.05 -2.73
N LEU A 119 -3.00 7.23 -3.15
CA LEU A 119 -3.04 5.77 -3.04
C LEU A 119 -2.03 5.36 -1.97
N SER A 120 -2.50 4.93 -0.82
CA SER A 120 -1.68 4.74 0.38
C SER A 120 -1.33 3.27 0.67
N GLY A 121 -1.81 2.31 -0.13
CA GLY A 121 -1.64 0.89 0.17
C GLY A 121 -2.17 0.56 1.57
N ASP A 122 -1.39 -0.18 2.35
CA ASP A 122 -1.67 -0.52 3.74
C ASP A 122 -0.71 0.22 4.71
N SER A 123 -0.25 1.40 4.28
CA SER A 123 0.69 2.22 5.03
C SER A 123 0.20 2.55 6.44
N THR A 124 1.14 2.62 7.37
CA THR A 124 0.85 3.05 8.75
C THR A 124 0.73 4.57 8.85
N ASP A 125 0.21 5.07 9.97
CA ASP A 125 0.17 6.51 10.26
C ASP A 125 1.57 7.15 10.22
N GLU A 126 2.58 6.48 10.76
CA GLU A 126 3.97 6.95 10.73
C GLU A 126 4.49 7.10 9.30
N THR A 127 4.24 6.10 8.47
CA THR A 127 4.61 6.11 7.05
C THR A 127 3.93 7.25 6.29
N MET A 128 2.62 7.45 6.54
CA MET A 128 1.86 8.55 5.95
C MET A 128 2.39 9.92 6.38
N ARG A 129 2.69 10.11 7.65
CA ARG A 129 3.28 11.36 8.16
C ARG A 129 4.64 11.63 7.52
N ALA A 130 5.48 10.61 7.41
CA ALA A 130 6.78 10.74 6.75
C ALA A 130 6.64 11.14 5.28
N ALA A 131 5.73 10.48 4.55
CA ALA A 131 5.47 10.77 3.14
C ALA A 131 4.96 12.20 2.89
N LEU A 132 4.14 12.72 3.79
CA LEU A 132 3.47 14.02 3.65
C LEU A 132 4.20 15.16 4.38
N CYS A 133 5.31 14.87 5.07
CA CYS A 133 6.07 15.88 5.80
C CYS A 133 6.56 17.00 4.87
N GLY A 134 6.20 18.24 5.20
CA GLY A 134 6.55 19.43 4.40
C GLY A 134 5.81 19.56 3.06
N ARG A 135 4.81 18.71 2.80
CA ARG A 135 3.98 18.76 1.59
C ARG A 135 2.60 19.32 1.88
N GLN A 136 2.05 20.03 0.91
CA GLN A 136 0.68 20.55 0.95
C GLN A 136 -0.20 19.74 -0.03
N ALA A 137 -0.20 18.43 0.10
CA ALA A 137 -1.05 17.58 -0.73
C ALA A 137 -2.54 17.79 -0.42
N ARG A 138 -3.35 17.93 -1.46
CA ARG A 138 -4.81 18.12 -1.41
C ARG A 138 -5.52 17.19 -2.40
N PRO A 139 -5.42 15.89 -2.22
CA PRO A 139 -6.04 14.94 -3.15
C PRO A 139 -7.56 15.02 -3.07
N ARG A 140 -8.24 15.03 -4.22
CA ARG A 140 -9.70 14.94 -4.27
C ARG A 140 -10.20 13.59 -3.77
N LEU A 141 -9.45 12.52 -4.11
CA LEU A 141 -9.75 11.15 -3.69
C LEU A 141 -8.60 10.60 -2.84
N GLN A 142 -8.94 9.86 -1.80
CA GLN A 142 -7.99 9.03 -1.07
C GLN A 142 -8.49 7.59 -0.94
N LYS A 143 -7.67 6.63 -1.34
CA LYS A 143 -7.82 5.24 -0.88
C LYS A 143 -7.37 5.20 0.57
N LEU A 144 -8.29 4.84 1.48
CA LEU A 144 -7.97 4.77 2.91
C LEU A 144 -6.96 3.64 3.16
N SER A 145 -5.94 3.92 3.95
CA SER A 145 -4.90 2.94 4.25
C SER A 145 -5.44 1.71 4.95
N HIS A 146 -4.79 0.58 4.72
CA HIS A 146 -4.99 -0.67 5.45
C HIS A 146 -6.47 -1.01 5.59
N HIS A 147 -7.18 -1.03 4.46
CA HIS A 147 -8.61 -1.40 4.38
C HIS A 147 -9.54 -0.58 5.28
N GLY A 148 -9.13 0.60 5.74
CA GLY A 148 -9.89 1.40 6.69
C GLY A 148 -9.75 0.95 8.14
N ILE A 149 -8.78 0.10 8.45
CA ILE A 149 -8.40 -0.20 9.84
C ILE A 149 -7.78 1.06 10.43
N CYS A 150 -8.66 1.93 10.89
CA CYS A 150 -8.28 3.21 11.44
C CYS A 150 -7.69 3.00 12.82
N THR A 151 -6.43 3.37 12.98
CA THR A 151 -5.90 3.68 14.29
C THR A 151 -6.27 5.12 14.64
N ARG A 152 -6.45 5.38 15.94
CA ARG A 152 -6.82 6.69 16.49
C ARG A 152 -5.99 7.87 15.94
N TYR A 153 -4.73 7.62 15.56
CA TYR A 153 -3.80 8.62 15.06
C TYR A 153 -3.94 8.88 13.56
N PHE A 154 -4.23 7.85 12.80
CA PHE A 154 -4.39 7.93 11.36
C PHE A 154 -5.56 8.82 10.96
N SER A 155 -6.70 8.68 11.62
CA SER A 155 -7.92 9.41 11.32
C SER A 155 -7.75 10.93 11.47
N GLU A 156 -7.17 11.39 12.57
CA GLU A 156 -6.97 12.81 12.81
C GLU A 156 -6.03 13.47 11.81
N TYR A 157 -4.95 12.77 11.44
CA TYR A 157 -3.96 13.30 10.55
C TYR A 157 -4.50 13.46 9.12
N VAL A 158 -5.13 12.42 8.62
CA VAL A 158 -5.70 12.42 7.27
C VAL A 158 -6.72 13.53 7.11
N GLN A 159 -7.67 13.64 8.05
CA GLN A 159 -8.74 14.62 7.95
C GLN A 159 -8.27 16.06 8.14
N LYS A 160 -7.33 16.31 9.05
CA LYS A 160 -6.82 17.68 9.29
C LYS A 160 -5.94 18.21 8.16
N ILE A 161 -5.21 17.34 7.46
CA ILE A 161 -4.22 17.74 6.47
C ILE A 161 -4.72 17.54 5.04
N LEU A 162 -5.20 16.35 4.70
CA LEU A 162 -5.55 16.01 3.32
C LEU A 162 -6.93 16.53 2.92
N LYS A 163 -7.94 16.39 3.78
CA LYS A 163 -9.34 16.78 3.55
C LYS A 163 -9.84 16.33 2.17
N PRO A 164 -9.75 15.04 1.83
CA PRO A 164 -10.19 14.57 0.54
C PRO A 164 -11.70 14.74 0.40
N GLU A 165 -12.19 15.03 -0.80
CA GLU A 165 -13.63 15.06 -1.11
C GLU A 165 -14.23 13.65 -1.03
N ILE A 166 -13.43 12.64 -1.42
CA ILE A 166 -13.84 11.25 -1.55
C ILE A 166 -12.86 10.34 -0.81
N LEU A 167 -13.42 9.49 0.06
CA LEU A 167 -12.72 8.38 0.70
C LEU A 167 -13.16 7.05 0.08
N VAL A 168 -12.21 6.24 -0.36
CA VAL A 168 -12.47 4.87 -0.83
C VAL A 168 -11.88 3.88 0.17
N VAL A 169 -12.74 3.01 0.67
CA VAL A 169 -12.38 1.93 1.61
C VAL A 169 -12.39 0.61 0.86
N SER A 170 -11.19 0.08 0.60
CA SER A 170 -11.00 -1.21 -0.07
C SER A 170 -11.11 -2.33 0.96
N VAL A 171 -12.32 -2.80 1.22
CA VAL A 171 -12.64 -3.85 2.19
C VAL A 171 -13.69 -4.78 1.61
N ASP A 172 -13.64 -6.05 1.95
CA ASP A 172 -14.71 -7.01 1.67
C ASP A 172 -15.72 -7.09 2.83
N GLU A 173 -16.88 -7.69 2.55
CA GLU A 173 -17.98 -7.78 3.52
C GLU A 173 -17.57 -8.57 4.78
N THR A 174 -16.66 -9.55 4.67
CA THR A 174 -16.27 -10.41 5.80
C THR A 174 -15.31 -9.70 6.76
N HIS A 175 -14.56 -8.71 6.29
CA HIS A 175 -13.63 -7.92 7.09
C HIS A 175 -14.21 -6.58 7.56
N TYR A 176 -15.36 -6.18 7.03
CA TYR A 176 -16.07 -4.99 7.51
C TYR A 176 -16.70 -5.24 8.88
N THR A 177 -16.49 -4.31 9.79
CA THR A 177 -17.15 -4.31 11.11
C THR A 177 -17.91 -3.01 11.34
N GLU A 178 -18.99 -3.06 12.13
CA GLU A 178 -19.78 -1.87 12.48
C GLU A 178 -18.93 -0.81 13.20
N ASP A 179 -17.99 -1.23 14.07
CA ASP A 179 -17.08 -0.32 14.76
C ASP A 179 -16.15 0.40 13.78
N MET A 180 -15.66 -0.30 12.76
CA MET A 180 -14.85 0.29 11.69
C MET A 180 -15.68 1.29 10.88
N GLY A 181 -16.91 0.92 10.52
CA GLY A 181 -17.84 1.82 9.83
C GLY A 181 -18.10 3.09 10.62
N ALA A 182 -18.41 2.99 11.90
CA ALA A 182 -18.65 4.15 12.76
C ALA A 182 -17.44 5.08 12.88
N GLN A 183 -16.23 4.52 12.92
CA GLN A 183 -14.99 5.32 12.91
C GLN A 183 -14.81 6.04 11.57
N ILE A 184 -15.05 5.37 10.46
CA ILE A 184 -14.95 5.94 9.10
C ILE A 184 -16.00 7.03 8.90
N ASP A 185 -17.24 6.81 9.35
CA ASP A 185 -18.32 7.82 9.30
C ASP A 185 -17.94 9.08 10.09
N THR A 186 -17.30 8.90 11.24
CA THR A 186 -16.77 10.02 12.03
C THR A 186 -15.71 10.80 11.26
N LEU A 187 -14.82 10.09 10.54
CA LEU A 187 -13.83 10.69 9.66
C LEU A 187 -14.47 11.49 8.53
N CYS A 188 -15.45 10.89 7.87
CA CYS A 188 -16.16 11.52 6.76
C CYS A 188 -16.87 12.77 7.20
N ALA A 189 -17.59 12.72 8.33
CA ALA A 189 -18.27 13.87 8.89
C ALA A 189 -17.32 15.02 9.27
N ALA A 190 -16.15 14.69 9.84
CA ALA A 190 -15.15 15.69 10.22
C ALA A 190 -14.47 16.38 9.01
N GLY A 191 -14.39 15.70 7.87
CA GLY A 191 -13.74 16.17 6.64
C GLY A 191 -14.71 16.67 5.55
N ASP A 192 -16.03 16.54 5.74
CA ASP A 192 -17.03 16.71 4.69
C ASP A 192 -16.73 15.83 3.46
N SER A 193 -16.32 14.59 3.72
CA SER A 193 -15.92 13.62 2.71
C SER A 193 -17.04 12.65 2.41
N GLN A 194 -17.21 12.26 1.16
CA GLN A 194 -18.08 11.16 0.76
C GLN A 194 -17.31 9.83 0.84
N CYS A 195 -17.89 8.80 1.46
CA CYS A 195 -17.25 7.50 1.62
C CYS A 195 -17.84 6.45 0.68
N TYR A 196 -16.97 5.60 0.12
CA TYR A 196 -17.36 4.45 -0.69
C TYR A 196 -16.62 3.19 -0.22
N TYR A 197 -17.37 2.10 -0.07
CA TYR A 197 -16.85 0.79 0.31
C TYR A 197 -16.88 -0.16 -0.89
N THR A 198 -15.77 -0.85 -1.16
CA THR A 198 -15.68 -1.73 -2.35
C THR A 198 -16.60 -2.94 -2.30
N PHE A 199 -17.00 -3.42 -1.11
CA PHE A 199 -17.96 -4.52 -0.99
C PHE A 199 -19.40 -4.14 -1.41
N GLN A 200 -19.72 -2.85 -1.50
CA GLN A 200 -21.04 -2.38 -1.94
C GLN A 200 -21.19 -2.36 -3.46
N GLY A 201 -20.16 -2.70 -4.20
CA GLY A 201 -20.14 -2.78 -5.66
C GLY A 201 -19.15 -1.83 -6.32
N ASP A 202 -19.21 -1.78 -7.64
CA ASP A 202 -18.33 -0.93 -8.44
C ASP A 202 -18.71 0.54 -8.31
N VAL A 203 -17.69 1.37 -8.05
CA VAL A 203 -17.84 2.82 -7.94
C VAL A 203 -17.08 3.49 -9.06
N ASN A 204 -17.80 4.24 -9.92
CA ASN A 204 -17.21 5.03 -10.99
C ASN A 204 -17.10 6.49 -10.53
N ILE A 205 -15.86 6.97 -10.38
CA ILE A 205 -15.55 8.32 -9.91
C ILE A 205 -14.85 9.10 -11.03
N SER A 206 -15.44 10.24 -11.40
CA SER A 206 -14.81 11.18 -12.33
C SER A 206 -13.97 12.20 -11.53
N LEU A 207 -12.66 12.18 -11.75
CA LEU A 207 -11.68 13.05 -11.09
C LEU A 207 -11.27 14.24 -11.96
#